data_5199c7dc0bda149ff85ff7da44c888c5
#
_entry.id   5199c7dc0bda149ff85ff7da44c888c5
#
_cell.length_a   1.000
_cell.length_b   1.000
_cell.length_c   1.000
_cell.angle_alpha   90.00
_cell.angle_beta   90.00
_cell.angle_gamma   90.00
#
_symmetry.space_group_name_H-M   'P 1'
#
loop_
_entity.id
_entity.type
_entity.pdbx_description
1 polymer ?
#
loop_
_entity_poly.entity_id
_entity_poly.type
_entity_poly.pdbx_seq_one_letter_code
_entity_poly.pdbx_strand_id
1 'polypeptide(L)'
;MLAAGLLQELRDFHRRYNRQRVAENRQDYQHGIFQSIGFKEFHEYLVSEGSCSPETSALLLQKGIQALKQVTKRYARRQNKWVRNRFLKRPGPNVPPVYGLEVSDLLRWEEDVLKPALEIVESFMQGREPPAAPVRMERDAHENKRSHRVCDVCDRVIIGDREWAAHTRSKSHRHHLKKRQKLETAGGAAGSEGAGDSAEPSVEDSVSPSL
;
A
#
# COMPACT_ATOMS: atom_id res chain seq x y z
N MET A 1 -0.89 -16.95 20.98
CA MET A 1 -1.42 -15.74 21.63
C MET A 1 -2.59 -16.07 22.55
N LEU A 2 -3.72 -16.63 22.10
CA LEU A 2 -4.84 -16.93 23.02
C LEU A 2 -4.44 -17.86 24.16
N ALA A 3 -3.79 -18.98 23.86
CA ALA A 3 -3.27 -19.92 24.88
C ALA A 3 -2.14 -19.32 25.74
N ALA A 4 -1.47 -18.26 25.28
CA ALA A 4 -0.42 -17.57 26.01
C ALA A 4 -0.93 -16.40 26.87
N GLY A 5 -2.25 -16.25 27.07
CA GLY A 5 -2.82 -15.30 28.00
C GLY A 5 -3.34 -13.99 27.40
N LEU A 6 -3.48 -13.86 26.09
CA LEU A 6 -3.98 -12.62 25.44
C LEU A 6 -5.29 -12.11 26.06
N LEU A 7 -6.26 -12.98 26.31
CA LEU A 7 -7.54 -12.54 26.88
C LEU A 7 -7.40 -12.01 28.31
N GLN A 8 -6.53 -12.61 29.10
CA GLN A 8 -6.26 -12.13 30.45
C GLN A 8 -5.59 -10.76 30.42
N GLU A 9 -4.61 -10.56 29.54
CA GLU A 9 -3.96 -9.27 29.33
C GLU A 9 -4.98 -8.19 28.94
N LEU A 10 -5.85 -8.49 27.98
CA LEU A 10 -6.89 -7.55 27.53
C LEU A 10 -7.89 -7.20 28.63
N ARG A 11 -8.32 -8.17 29.45
CA ARG A 11 -9.20 -7.94 30.60
C ARG A 11 -8.54 -7.06 31.66
N ASP A 12 -7.28 -7.33 31.99
CA ASP A 12 -6.54 -6.57 32.98
C ASP A 12 -6.31 -5.14 32.51
N PHE A 13 -5.95 -4.96 31.24
CA PHE A 13 -5.82 -3.64 30.64
C PHE A 13 -7.16 -2.88 30.59
N HIS A 14 -8.24 -3.55 30.16
CA HIS A 14 -9.58 -2.96 30.14
C HIS A 14 -9.98 -2.49 31.54
N ARG A 15 -9.82 -3.32 32.57
CA ARG A 15 -10.16 -3.01 33.96
C ARG A 15 -9.39 -1.81 34.49
N ARG A 16 -8.09 -1.72 34.22
CA ARG A 16 -7.21 -0.68 34.76
C ARG A 16 -7.33 0.65 34.03
N TYR A 17 -7.48 0.64 32.72
CA TYR A 17 -7.28 1.84 31.91
C TYR A 17 -8.43 2.21 30.99
N ASN A 18 -9.33 1.30 30.68
CA ASN A 18 -10.37 1.54 29.69
C ASN A 18 -11.78 1.58 30.26
N ARG A 19 -12.07 0.89 31.35
CA ARG A 19 -13.42 0.77 31.93
C ARG A 19 -14.04 2.14 32.22
N GLN A 20 -13.32 3.03 32.86
CA GLN A 20 -13.80 4.37 33.16
C GLN A 20 -14.02 5.18 31.87
N ARG A 21 -13.11 5.09 30.92
CA ARG A 21 -13.24 5.80 29.62
C ARG A 21 -14.48 5.35 28.85
N VAL A 22 -14.81 4.07 28.89
CA VAL A 22 -16.03 3.52 28.28
C VAL A 22 -17.25 4.04 28.99
N ALA A 23 -17.29 4.05 30.33
CA ALA A 23 -18.41 4.59 31.11
C ALA A 23 -18.66 6.08 30.85
N GLU A 24 -17.59 6.84 30.60
CA GLU A 24 -17.65 8.27 30.28
C GLU A 24 -17.83 8.54 28.77
N ASN A 25 -18.02 7.53 27.94
CA ASN A 25 -18.06 7.59 26.48
C ASN A 25 -16.85 8.30 25.84
N ARG A 26 -15.66 8.11 26.41
CA ARG A 26 -14.38 8.73 26.04
C ARG A 26 -13.36 7.71 25.52
N GLN A 27 -13.80 6.53 25.11
CA GLN A 27 -12.93 5.51 24.54
C GLN A 27 -12.33 6.00 23.22
N ASP A 28 -11.03 5.82 23.10
CA ASP A 28 -10.28 6.20 21.88
C ASP A 28 -9.30 5.08 21.50
N TYR A 29 -9.55 4.49 20.33
CA TYR A 29 -8.69 3.44 19.76
C TYR A 29 -7.80 3.95 18.63
N GLN A 30 -7.60 5.25 18.53
CA GLN A 30 -6.79 5.87 17.46
C GLN A 30 -5.47 6.42 17.96
N HIS A 31 -5.28 6.58 19.28
CA HIS A 31 -4.08 7.18 19.85
C HIS A 31 -3.42 6.30 20.93
N GLY A 32 -2.10 6.42 21.00
CA GLY A 32 -1.28 5.75 22.01
C GLY A 32 -1.39 4.23 21.97
N ILE A 33 -1.29 3.60 23.11
CA ILE A 33 -1.32 2.12 23.28
C ILE A 33 -2.65 1.52 22.83
N PHE A 34 -3.77 2.27 22.88
CA PHE A 34 -5.09 1.78 22.51
C PHE A 34 -5.26 1.46 21.02
N GLN A 35 -4.37 1.96 20.14
CA GLN A 35 -4.36 1.56 18.72
C GLN A 35 -3.69 0.21 18.47
N SER A 36 -3.12 -0.43 19.49
CA SER A 36 -2.55 -1.77 19.36
C SER A 36 -3.61 -2.78 18.96
N ILE A 37 -3.21 -3.71 18.09
CA ILE A 37 -4.09 -4.78 17.61
C ILE A 37 -4.51 -5.64 18.79
N GLY A 38 -5.81 -5.80 19.00
CA GLY A 38 -6.41 -6.54 20.12
C GLY A 38 -7.44 -5.71 20.87
N PHE A 39 -7.16 -4.47 21.25
CA PHE A 39 -8.07 -3.69 22.09
C PHE A 39 -9.39 -3.36 21.38
N LYS A 40 -9.32 -2.88 20.17
CA LYS A 40 -10.50 -2.53 19.36
C LYS A 40 -11.30 -3.76 18.96
N GLU A 41 -10.61 -4.83 18.59
CA GLU A 41 -11.19 -6.05 18.09
C GLU A 41 -11.98 -6.81 19.16
N PHE A 42 -11.59 -6.69 20.44
CA PHE A 42 -12.26 -7.32 21.58
C PHE A 42 -13.13 -6.35 22.40
N HIS A 43 -13.31 -5.11 21.95
CA HIS A 43 -14.08 -4.10 22.70
C HIS A 43 -15.47 -4.59 23.11
N GLU A 44 -16.28 -5.06 22.16
CA GLU A 44 -17.64 -5.53 22.42
C GLU A 44 -17.67 -6.68 23.43
N TYR A 45 -16.72 -7.62 23.32
CA TYR A 45 -16.58 -8.73 24.25
C TYR A 45 -16.27 -8.24 25.67
N LEU A 46 -15.28 -7.35 25.81
CA LEU A 46 -14.82 -6.85 27.12
C LEU A 46 -15.87 -5.98 27.82
N VAL A 47 -16.60 -5.18 27.08
CA VAL A 47 -17.65 -4.29 27.64
C VAL A 47 -18.89 -5.07 28.07
N SER A 48 -19.24 -6.12 27.35
CA SER A 48 -20.41 -6.97 27.65
C SER A 48 -20.14 -8.07 28.67
N GLU A 49 -18.87 -8.23 29.11
CA GLU A 49 -18.50 -9.27 30.06
C GLU A 49 -19.28 -9.15 31.39
N GLY A 50 -19.98 -10.21 31.78
CA GLY A 50 -20.82 -10.23 32.97
C GLY A 50 -22.23 -9.63 32.81
N SER A 51 -22.55 -9.02 31.65
CA SER A 51 -23.88 -8.40 31.39
C SER A 51 -24.66 -9.12 30.29
N CYS A 52 -24.09 -10.10 29.60
CA CYS A 52 -24.73 -10.84 28.52
C CYS A 52 -24.83 -12.35 28.80
N SER A 53 -25.66 -13.07 28.03
CA SER A 53 -25.75 -14.53 28.14
C SER A 53 -24.44 -15.22 27.75
N PRO A 54 -24.19 -16.44 28.25
CA PRO A 54 -23.00 -17.21 27.87
C PRO A 54 -22.87 -17.42 26.36
N GLU A 55 -23.98 -17.64 25.67
CA GLU A 55 -24.00 -17.81 24.21
C GLU A 55 -23.59 -16.53 23.48
N THR A 56 -24.11 -15.37 23.93
CA THR A 56 -23.74 -14.06 23.39
C THR A 56 -22.27 -13.77 23.65
N SER A 57 -21.77 -14.06 24.86
CA SER A 57 -20.36 -13.91 25.20
C SER A 57 -19.45 -14.73 24.29
N ALA A 58 -19.81 -16.01 24.04
CA ALA A 58 -19.07 -16.89 23.14
C ALA A 58 -19.04 -16.34 21.69
N LEU A 59 -20.18 -15.81 21.21
CA LEU A 59 -20.27 -15.21 19.88
C LEU A 59 -19.39 -13.96 19.75
N LEU A 60 -19.42 -13.08 20.74
CA LEU A 60 -18.59 -11.85 20.75
C LEU A 60 -17.09 -12.18 20.83
N LEU A 61 -16.73 -13.20 21.61
CA LEU A 61 -15.36 -13.71 21.66
C LEU A 61 -14.91 -14.21 20.29
N GLN A 62 -15.72 -15.04 19.64
CA GLN A 62 -15.43 -15.55 18.30
C GLN A 62 -15.28 -14.41 17.27
N LYS A 63 -16.17 -13.42 17.32
CA LYS A 63 -16.10 -12.21 16.47
C LYS A 63 -14.79 -11.46 16.68
N GLY A 64 -14.39 -11.25 17.93
CA GLY A 64 -13.11 -10.60 18.29
C GLY A 64 -11.91 -11.37 17.73
N ILE A 65 -11.91 -12.70 17.87
CA ILE A 65 -10.82 -13.55 17.33
C ILE A 65 -10.73 -13.43 15.81
N GLN A 66 -11.85 -13.44 15.10
CA GLN A 66 -11.85 -13.31 13.63
C GLN A 66 -11.38 -11.91 13.20
N ALA A 67 -11.83 -10.86 13.89
CA ALA A 67 -11.39 -9.49 13.64
C ALA A 67 -9.87 -9.37 13.88
N LEU A 68 -9.34 -9.89 15.00
CA LEU A 68 -7.91 -9.94 15.30
C LEU A 68 -7.10 -10.59 14.18
N LYS A 69 -7.53 -11.77 13.73
CA LYS A 69 -6.87 -12.48 12.61
C LYS A 69 -6.82 -11.64 11.33
N GLN A 70 -7.92 -10.98 10.98
CA GLN A 70 -8.00 -10.16 9.78
C GLN A 70 -7.09 -8.93 9.85
N VAL A 71 -7.09 -8.24 10.99
CA VAL A 71 -6.29 -7.03 11.18
C VAL A 71 -4.80 -7.39 11.19
N THR A 72 -4.41 -8.47 11.89
CA THR A 72 -3.03 -8.96 11.92
C THR A 72 -2.54 -9.34 10.51
N LYS A 73 -3.35 -10.06 9.72
CA LYS A 73 -3.01 -10.38 8.32
C LYS A 73 -2.83 -9.12 7.46
N ARG A 74 -3.70 -8.12 7.62
CA ARG A 74 -3.58 -6.83 6.90
C ARG A 74 -2.31 -6.08 7.32
N TYR A 75 -2.02 -6.07 8.61
CA TYR A 75 -0.81 -5.45 9.15
C TYR A 75 0.44 -6.11 8.57
N ALA A 76 0.56 -7.43 8.65
CA ALA A 76 1.69 -8.18 8.10
C ALA A 76 1.90 -7.91 6.60
N ARG A 77 0.82 -7.87 5.80
CA ARG A 77 0.91 -7.52 4.36
C ARG A 77 1.42 -6.09 4.14
N ARG A 78 1.02 -5.13 4.99
CA ARG A 78 1.52 -3.75 4.92
C ARG A 78 3.00 -3.68 5.26
N GLN A 79 3.44 -4.38 6.33
CA GLN A 79 4.84 -4.44 6.73
C GLN A 79 5.71 -5.05 5.63
N ASN A 80 5.32 -6.20 5.09
CA ASN A 80 6.03 -6.83 3.97
C ASN A 80 6.10 -5.91 2.74
N LYS A 81 5.00 -5.23 2.40
CA LYS A 81 4.99 -4.26 1.31
C LYS A 81 5.91 -3.08 1.58
N TRP A 82 5.92 -2.59 2.82
CA TRP A 82 6.77 -1.47 3.24
C TRP A 82 8.26 -1.83 3.14
N VAL A 83 8.69 -2.95 3.76
CA VAL A 83 10.08 -3.44 3.70
C VAL A 83 10.50 -3.65 2.25
N ARG A 84 9.69 -4.36 1.47
CA ARG A 84 9.97 -4.63 0.06
C ARG A 84 10.15 -3.36 -0.76
N ASN A 85 9.26 -2.38 -0.60
CA ASN A 85 9.31 -1.15 -1.40
C ASN A 85 10.35 -0.15 -0.89
N ARG A 86 10.60 -0.11 0.42
CA ARG A 86 11.49 0.87 1.04
C ARG A 86 12.96 0.46 0.94
N PHE A 87 13.26 -0.82 1.10
CA PHE A 87 14.61 -1.33 1.17
C PHE A 87 14.97 -2.22 -0.01
N LEU A 88 14.20 -3.27 -0.28
CA LEU A 88 14.59 -4.29 -1.25
C LEU A 88 14.47 -3.85 -2.72
N LYS A 89 13.50 -2.98 -3.04
CA LYS A 89 13.27 -2.49 -4.42
C LYS A 89 14.02 -1.20 -4.76
N ARG A 90 14.66 -0.54 -3.80
CA ARG A 90 15.39 0.69 -4.06
C ARG A 90 16.85 0.36 -4.37
N PRO A 91 17.32 0.56 -5.59
CA PRO A 91 18.74 0.49 -5.88
C PRO A 91 19.44 1.76 -5.38
N GLY A 92 20.62 1.60 -4.80
CA GLY A 92 21.46 2.75 -4.48
C GLY A 92 22.44 2.48 -3.34
N PRO A 93 23.53 3.20 -3.28
CA PRO A 93 24.59 3.01 -2.27
C PRO A 93 24.12 3.41 -0.85
N ASN A 94 23.07 4.22 -0.76
CA ASN A 94 22.52 4.72 0.52
C ASN A 94 21.37 3.87 1.08
N VAL A 95 21.11 2.70 0.51
CA VAL A 95 20.08 1.78 1.02
C VAL A 95 20.77 0.74 1.88
N PRO A 96 20.45 0.66 3.18
CA PRO A 96 21.08 -0.33 4.05
C PRO A 96 20.72 -1.75 3.60
N PRO A 97 21.65 -2.72 3.74
CA PRO A 97 21.36 -4.12 3.48
C PRO A 97 20.29 -4.63 4.46
N VAL A 98 19.46 -5.56 3.97
CA VAL A 98 18.42 -6.22 4.77
C VAL A 98 18.82 -7.66 4.97
N TYR A 99 18.87 -8.10 6.21
CA TYR A 99 19.16 -9.48 6.56
C TYR A 99 17.90 -10.18 7.04
N GLY A 100 17.70 -11.43 6.61
CA GLY A 100 16.60 -12.27 7.04
C GLY A 100 17.05 -13.15 8.22
N LEU A 101 16.24 -13.19 9.28
CA LEU A 101 16.43 -14.12 10.39
C LEU A 101 15.25 -15.10 10.41
N GLU A 102 15.55 -16.38 10.60
CA GLU A 102 14.54 -17.45 10.62
C GLU A 102 13.91 -17.53 12.03
N VAL A 103 12.60 -17.38 12.12
CA VAL A 103 11.84 -17.36 13.39
C VAL A 103 10.74 -18.43 13.39
N SER A 104 10.92 -19.53 12.69
CA SER A 104 9.92 -20.59 12.61
C SER A 104 9.76 -21.37 13.91
N ASP A 105 10.85 -21.57 14.64
CA ASP A 105 10.86 -22.28 15.92
C ASP A 105 11.40 -21.38 17.04
N LEU A 106 10.51 -21.03 18.00
CA LEU A 106 10.88 -20.20 19.14
C LEU A 106 11.83 -20.89 20.13
N LEU A 107 11.91 -22.21 20.13
CA LEU A 107 12.84 -22.95 20.99
C LEU A 107 14.29 -22.81 20.48
N ARG A 108 14.46 -22.48 19.23
CA ARG A 108 15.75 -22.24 18.59
C ARG A 108 16.10 -20.76 18.48
N TRP A 109 15.45 -19.92 19.25
CA TRP A 109 15.66 -18.46 19.22
C TRP A 109 17.12 -18.04 19.33
N GLU A 110 17.86 -18.68 20.23
CA GLU A 110 19.26 -18.38 20.48
C GLU A 110 20.13 -18.65 19.24
N GLU A 111 19.89 -19.78 18.57
CA GLU A 111 20.68 -20.22 17.43
C GLU A 111 20.29 -19.56 16.12
N ASP A 112 18.99 -19.47 15.87
CA ASP A 112 18.46 -19.05 14.56
C ASP A 112 18.24 -17.53 14.46
N VAL A 113 18.12 -16.84 15.61
CA VAL A 113 17.85 -15.40 15.67
C VAL A 113 18.94 -14.62 16.36
N LEU A 114 19.25 -14.93 17.65
CA LEU A 114 20.11 -14.08 18.46
C LEU A 114 21.57 -14.12 17.97
N LYS A 115 22.14 -15.28 17.80
CA LYS A 115 23.54 -15.42 17.32
C LYS A 115 23.76 -14.77 15.95
N PRO A 116 22.97 -15.10 14.90
CA PRO A 116 23.14 -14.45 13.61
C PRO A 116 22.91 -12.93 13.66
N ALA A 117 21.98 -12.44 14.47
CA ALA A 117 21.74 -11.01 14.64
C ALA A 117 22.96 -10.31 15.24
N LEU A 118 23.56 -10.89 16.30
CA LEU A 118 24.76 -10.35 16.93
C LEU A 118 25.96 -10.35 15.97
N GLU A 119 26.18 -11.43 15.24
CA GLU A 119 27.26 -11.51 14.23
C GLU A 119 27.12 -10.44 13.15
N ILE A 120 25.90 -10.17 12.67
CA ILE A 120 25.64 -9.11 11.68
C ILE A 120 25.97 -7.74 12.28
N VAL A 121 25.50 -7.44 13.50
CA VAL A 121 25.72 -6.16 14.18
C VAL A 121 27.20 -5.95 14.49
N GLU A 122 27.88 -6.95 15.04
CA GLU A 122 29.32 -6.89 15.36
C GLU A 122 30.17 -6.69 14.09
N SER A 123 29.85 -7.40 13.01
CA SER A 123 30.52 -7.22 11.74
C SER A 123 30.35 -5.80 11.21
N PHE A 124 29.15 -5.27 11.28
CA PHE A 124 28.86 -3.87 10.90
C PHE A 124 29.64 -2.87 11.75
N MET A 125 29.66 -3.03 13.07
CA MET A 125 30.39 -2.13 13.98
C MET A 125 31.92 -2.18 13.76
N GLN A 126 32.44 -3.31 13.29
CA GLN A 126 33.86 -3.50 12.96
C GLN A 126 34.21 -3.15 11.51
N GLY A 127 33.24 -2.68 10.72
CA GLY A 127 33.43 -2.38 9.29
C GLY A 127 33.71 -3.60 8.43
N ARG A 128 33.35 -4.81 8.89
CA ARG A 128 33.53 -6.08 8.18
C ARG A 128 32.24 -6.50 7.49
N GLU A 129 32.35 -7.30 6.45
CA GLU A 129 31.20 -7.93 5.82
C GLU A 129 30.66 -9.05 6.71
N PRO A 130 29.34 -9.06 7.04
CA PRO A 130 28.75 -10.14 7.81
C PRO A 130 28.81 -11.49 7.09
N PRO A 131 28.89 -12.61 7.83
CA PRO A 131 28.85 -13.95 7.24
C PRO A 131 27.53 -14.25 6.52
N ALA A 132 26.44 -13.69 7.03
CA ALA A 132 25.11 -13.83 6.43
C ALA A 132 25.00 -12.95 5.17
N ALA A 133 24.50 -13.52 4.09
CA ALA A 133 24.23 -12.75 2.87
C ALA A 133 22.95 -11.89 3.04
N PRO A 134 22.97 -10.63 2.59
CA PRO A 134 21.78 -9.82 2.60
C PRO A 134 20.72 -10.36 1.63
N VAL A 135 19.46 -10.21 2.01
CA VAL A 135 18.32 -10.58 1.18
C VAL A 135 18.32 -9.73 -0.09
N ARG A 136 18.44 -10.39 -1.23
CA ARG A 136 18.33 -9.75 -2.54
C ARG A 136 17.01 -10.16 -3.17
N MET A 137 16.24 -9.19 -3.64
CA MET A 137 15.15 -9.52 -4.55
C MET A 137 15.72 -9.74 -5.94
N GLU A 138 15.32 -10.83 -6.58
CA GLU A 138 15.49 -10.94 -8.02
C GLU A 138 14.82 -9.69 -8.64
N ARG A 139 15.61 -8.92 -9.37
CA ARG A 139 15.04 -7.82 -10.16
C ARG A 139 14.18 -8.47 -11.21
N ASP A 140 12.88 -8.25 -11.14
CA ASP A 140 12.02 -8.55 -12.26
C ASP A 140 12.67 -7.95 -13.51
N ALA A 141 12.99 -8.77 -14.50
CA ALA A 141 13.58 -8.34 -15.78
C ALA A 141 12.72 -7.27 -16.47
N HIS A 142 11.51 -7.09 -16.00
CA HIS A 142 10.58 -6.00 -16.32
C HIS A 142 10.66 -4.87 -15.27
N GLU A 143 11.86 -4.34 -15.04
CA GLU A 143 11.99 -3.10 -14.29
C GLU A 143 11.13 -2.05 -15.00
N ASN A 144 10.13 -1.50 -14.29
CA ASN A 144 9.27 -0.46 -14.85
C ASN A 144 10.13 0.79 -15.09
N LYS A 145 10.76 0.84 -16.26
CA LYS A 145 11.54 2.00 -16.66
C LYS A 145 10.60 3.21 -16.65
N ARG A 146 11.03 4.28 -15.99
CA ARG A 146 10.31 5.56 -15.99
C ARG A 146 10.50 6.26 -17.34
N SER A 147 10.13 5.58 -18.42
CA SER A 147 10.12 6.15 -19.75
C SER A 147 9.00 7.20 -19.84
N HIS A 148 9.35 8.37 -20.33
CA HIS A 148 8.38 9.41 -20.66
C HIS A 148 7.81 9.13 -22.05
N ARG A 149 6.50 8.99 -22.15
CA ARG A 149 5.80 8.75 -23.42
C ARG A 149 4.58 9.67 -23.54
N VAL A 150 4.37 10.20 -24.72
CA VAL A 150 3.14 10.95 -25.04
C VAL A 150 2.27 10.05 -25.91
N CYS A 151 0.99 9.96 -25.59
CA CYS A 151 0.04 9.21 -26.40
C CYS A 151 -0.63 10.13 -27.43
N ASP A 152 -0.31 9.99 -28.69
CA ASP A 152 -0.84 10.82 -29.79
C ASP A 152 -2.36 10.67 -30.01
N VAL A 153 -2.96 9.58 -29.46
CA VAL A 153 -4.40 9.34 -29.58
C VAL A 153 -5.20 10.03 -28.48
N CYS A 154 -4.62 10.14 -27.28
CA CYS A 154 -5.31 10.64 -26.07
C CYS A 154 -4.75 11.99 -25.60
N ASP A 155 -3.67 12.45 -26.21
CA ASP A 155 -2.91 13.66 -25.85
C ASP A 155 -2.55 13.67 -24.33
N ARG A 156 -1.99 12.54 -23.87
CA ARG A 156 -1.66 12.34 -22.46
C ARG A 156 -0.20 11.92 -22.30
N VAL A 157 0.47 12.57 -21.38
CA VAL A 157 1.80 12.17 -20.90
C VAL A 157 1.66 10.98 -19.95
N ILE A 158 2.43 9.93 -20.20
CA ILE A 158 2.45 8.70 -19.40
C ILE A 158 3.88 8.39 -19.04
N ILE A 159 4.14 8.21 -17.74
CA ILE A 159 5.47 7.95 -17.20
C ILE A 159 5.49 6.50 -16.70
N GLY A 160 6.33 5.68 -17.32
CA GLY A 160 6.53 4.29 -16.97
C GLY A 160 5.98 3.31 -18.01
N ASP A 161 6.72 2.22 -18.23
CA ASP A 161 6.35 1.21 -19.23
C ASP A 161 5.12 0.40 -18.85
N ARG A 162 4.91 0.15 -17.55
CA ARG A 162 3.71 -0.53 -17.03
C ARG A 162 2.46 0.34 -17.20
N GLU A 163 2.59 1.62 -16.89
CA GLU A 163 1.54 2.62 -17.04
C GLU A 163 1.18 2.81 -18.52
N TRP A 164 2.17 2.81 -19.39
CA TRP A 164 1.97 2.82 -20.83
C TRP A 164 1.20 1.59 -21.32
N ALA A 165 1.63 0.40 -20.93
CA ALA A 165 0.95 -0.84 -21.28
C ALA A 165 -0.50 -0.90 -20.73
N ALA A 166 -0.73 -0.40 -19.53
CA ALA A 166 -2.07 -0.29 -18.94
C ALA A 166 -2.94 0.72 -19.69
N HIS A 167 -2.38 1.90 -20.05
CA HIS A 167 -3.07 2.92 -20.81
C HIS A 167 -3.52 2.41 -22.18
N THR A 168 -2.63 1.82 -22.97
CA THR A 168 -2.94 1.32 -24.31
C THR A 168 -4.00 0.21 -24.34
N ARG A 169 -4.11 -0.57 -23.23
CA ARG A 169 -5.16 -1.58 -23.06
C ARG A 169 -6.46 -1.03 -22.49
N SER A 170 -6.49 0.21 -22.03
CA SER A 170 -7.66 0.79 -21.36
C SER A 170 -8.84 0.97 -22.31
N LYS A 171 -10.06 0.92 -21.76
CA LYS A 171 -11.29 1.19 -22.51
C LYS A 171 -11.30 2.62 -23.10
N SER A 172 -10.78 3.58 -22.32
CA SER A 172 -10.69 4.99 -22.74
C SER A 172 -9.79 5.15 -23.97
N HIS A 173 -8.56 4.59 -23.95
CA HIS A 173 -7.66 4.66 -25.11
C HIS A 173 -8.28 4.04 -26.36
N ARG A 174 -8.90 2.86 -26.24
CA ARG A 174 -9.57 2.18 -27.37
C ARG A 174 -10.74 2.99 -27.91
N HIS A 175 -11.48 3.70 -27.05
CA HIS A 175 -12.56 4.59 -27.49
C HIS A 175 -12.03 5.78 -28.29
N HIS A 176 -10.97 6.44 -27.81
CA HIS A 176 -10.34 7.54 -28.55
C HIS A 176 -9.76 7.07 -29.89
N LEU A 177 -9.13 5.90 -29.91
CA LEU A 177 -8.61 5.30 -31.14
C LEU A 177 -9.73 5.07 -32.21
N LYS A 178 -10.84 4.45 -31.78
CA LYS A 178 -12.00 4.25 -32.63
C LYS A 178 -12.61 5.56 -33.16
N LYS A 179 -12.69 6.58 -32.29
CA LYS A 179 -13.20 7.90 -32.69
C LYS A 179 -12.30 8.56 -33.74
N ARG A 180 -10.98 8.49 -33.56
CA ARG A 180 -10.03 9.01 -34.54
C ARG A 180 -10.12 8.29 -35.89
N GLN A 181 -10.15 6.97 -35.91
CA GLN A 181 -10.31 6.17 -37.11
C GLN A 181 -11.62 6.51 -37.87
N LYS A 182 -12.72 6.73 -37.12
CA LYS A 182 -13.99 7.13 -37.72
C LYS A 182 -13.93 8.52 -38.35
N LEU A 183 -13.17 9.45 -37.76
CA LEU A 183 -12.96 10.78 -38.35
C LEU A 183 -12.08 10.73 -39.61
N GLU A 184 -11.03 9.92 -39.59
CA GLU A 184 -10.15 9.73 -40.76
C GLU A 184 -10.88 9.08 -41.93
N THR A 185 -11.77 8.12 -41.68
CA THR A 185 -12.59 7.50 -42.73
C THR A 185 -13.70 8.43 -43.27
N ALA A 186 -14.24 9.32 -42.42
CA ALA A 186 -15.24 10.30 -42.85
C ALA A 186 -14.62 11.49 -43.59
N GLY A 187 -13.38 11.88 -43.27
CA GLY A 187 -12.66 12.97 -43.95
C GLY A 187 -12.06 12.59 -45.31
N GLY A 188 -11.87 11.27 -45.58
CA GLY A 188 -11.37 10.78 -46.85
C GLY A 188 -12.43 10.72 -47.99
N ALA A 189 -13.70 10.97 -47.66
CA ALA A 189 -14.80 10.96 -48.65
C ALA A 189 -15.20 12.35 -49.16
N ALA A 190 -14.53 13.42 -48.72
CA ALA A 190 -14.87 14.80 -49.12
C ALA A 190 -13.69 15.52 -49.80
N GLY A 191 -13.10 14.89 -50.78
CA GLY A 191 -11.93 15.44 -51.50
C GLY A 191 -12.00 15.27 -53.01
N SER A 192 -13.11 15.68 -53.65
CA SER A 192 -13.12 16.07 -55.09
C SER A 192 -14.37 16.92 -55.33
N GLU A 193 -14.17 18.21 -55.44
CA GLU A 193 -14.81 19.12 -56.37
C GLU A 193 -14.70 20.57 -55.86
N GLY A 194 -14.23 21.47 -56.74
CA GLY A 194 -14.60 22.87 -56.81
C GLY A 194 -13.53 23.89 -56.42
N ALA A 195 -12.75 24.26 -57.42
CA ALA A 195 -12.04 25.54 -57.50
C ALA A 195 -13.03 26.70 -57.55
N GLY A 196 -12.70 27.83 -56.91
CA GLY A 196 -13.38 29.10 -57.23
C GLY A 196 -13.38 30.10 -56.09
N ASP A 197 -12.47 31.02 -56.19
CA ASP A 197 -12.59 32.48 -56.12
C ASP A 197 -12.61 33.22 -54.77
N SER A 198 -11.62 34.08 -54.69
CA SER A 198 -11.42 35.42 -54.11
C SER A 198 -12.31 35.93 -52.96
N ALA A 199 -11.65 36.33 -51.88
CA ALA A 199 -11.56 37.72 -51.39
C ALA A 199 -11.12 37.76 -49.92
N GLU A 200 -9.98 38.36 -49.67
CA GLU A 200 -9.65 39.12 -48.45
C GLU A 200 -10.31 40.51 -48.54
N PRO A 201 -10.26 41.44 -47.55
CA PRO A 201 -9.66 41.41 -46.19
C PRO A 201 -10.51 42.09 -45.06
N SER A 202 -10.00 42.14 -43.87
CA SER A 202 -9.83 43.28 -42.90
C SER A 202 -9.87 42.79 -41.46
N VAL A 203 -8.82 42.87 -40.77
CA VAL A 203 -8.24 43.79 -39.77
C VAL A 203 -9.24 44.44 -38.79
N GLU A 204 -9.01 44.23 -37.54
CA GLU A 204 -8.99 45.09 -36.36
C GLU A 204 -9.15 44.21 -35.10
N ASP A 205 -8.11 44.06 -34.30
CA ASP A 205 -7.48 44.95 -33.30
C ASP A 205 -8.34 45.12 -32.04
N SER A 206 -7.82 44.71 -30.95
CA SER A 206 -7.65 45.38 -29.66
C SER A 206 -7.69 44.44 -28.44
N VAL A 207 -6.53 44.27 -27.86
CA VAL A 207 -6.13 44.81 -26.54
C VAL A 207 -6.63 44.10 -25.31
N SER A 208 -5.64 43.52 -24.62
CA SER A 208 -5.54 43.21 -23.17
C SER A 208 -5.93 44.41 -22.27
N PRO A 209 -5.88 44.40 -20.90
CA PRO A 209 -5.31 43.41 -19.97
C PRO A 209 -6.03 43.26 -18.61
N SER A 210 -5.39 42.40 -17.73
CA SER A 210 -5.28 42.54 -16.27
C SER A 210 -6.49 42.31 -15.34
N LEU A 211 -6.42 41.36 -14.51
CA LEU A 211 -5.99 41.35 -13.11
C LEU A 211 -5.88 39.91 -12.60
#